data_3df55d4899a9902bc656290f3c114be6
#
_entry.id   3df55d4899a9902bc656290f3c114be6
#
_cell.length_a   1.000
_cell.length_b   1.000
_cell.length_c   1.000
_cell.angle_alpha   90.00
_cell.angle_beta   90.00
_cell.angle_gamma   90.00
#
_symmetry.space_group_name_H-M   'P 1'
#
loop_
_entity.id
_entity.type
_entity.pdbx_description
1 polymer ?
#
loop_
_entity_poly.entity_id
_entity_poly.type
_entity_poly.pdbx_seq_one_letter_code
_entity_poly.pdbx_strand_id
1 'polypeptide(L)'
;MNSKLRPLALLSIVLSLLACQLFSPSVNQTPTAPHLAGKILAKSSSTPLPTSTPLPTATFTPSPLPPSATPTLVSTSTPTATPLSLSTQLSIFEDLWSIVNTTYVYPDFNGLDWNAIQLEYQQLINTGLSDEQFYTAMSEVIAKLGDDHSFFLNPQEVAAQEAAYQGKYDYVGIGVMVGAVPERNHAVILSLFPGSPAELAGLGPRDSIISVDGTPILDMYGYLRDIVRGPEGTTINIKVQTPGEAPRELQLTRHRITGDYPVMYKVITTPAGDRIGYIFLLTFEDSTVDEQVAEALQKMSADGPLDGLILDNRMNGGGSSTVIEPMLGYFIGGTLGNFIQHDEKRPLVVKLNNINGSAQVPLVVLVGSDTASFGEIFAGILQDWGRAYLIGTTTDGNVEILWGYDLEDGSMLWLANETFRPLNNPEQDWEKTGIIPDQSISGEFDQYKLEDDPAVLAALQYLSGQ
;
A
#
# COMPACT_ATOMS: atom_id res chain seq x y z
N MET A 1 19.37 -9.91 -28.63
CA MET A 1 19.86 -9.46 -27.32
C MET A 1 18.81 -9.90 -26.33
N ASN A 2 19.17 -10.75 -25.36
CA ASN A 2 18.18 -11.34 -24.44
C ASN A 2 17.92 -10.36 -23.29
N SER A 3 16.88 -9.53 -23.40
CA SER A 3 16.33 -8.84 -22.24
C SER A 3 15.75 -9.91 -21.30
N LYS A 4 16.24 -9.97 -20.08
CA LYS A 4 15.71 -10.87 -19.06
C LYS A 4 14.37 -10.28 -18.58
N LEU A 5 13.28 -10.72 -19.18
CA LEU A 5 11.92 -10.47 -18.70
C LEU A 5 11.76 -11.08 -17.31
N ARG A 6 11.49 -10.25 -16.31
CA ARG A 6 11.05 -10.68 -14.99
C ARG A 6 9.57 -10.39 -14.87
N PRO A 7 8.68 -11.38 -14.81
CA PRO A 7 7.30 -11.14 -14.45
C PRO A 7 7.26 -10.88 -12.95
N LEU A 8 7.00 -9.65 -12.54
CA LEU A 8 6.76 -9.28 -11.16
C LEU A 8 5.56 -8.33 -11.13
N ALA A 9 4.43 -8.85 -10.74
CA ALA A 9 3.31 -8.05 -10.27
C ALA A 9 3.53 -7.76 -8.79
N LEU A 10 4.13 -6.63 -8.45
CA LEU A 10 4.41 -6.25 -7.07
C LEU A 10 4.53 -4.73 -7.01
N LEU A 11 3.44 -3.99 -6.84
CA LEU A 11 3.68 -2.56 -6.59
C LEU A 11 2.53 -1.66 -6.13
N SER A 12 1.38 -2.11 -5.71
CA SER A 12 0.32 -1.14 -5.44
C SER A 12 0.44 -0.38 -4.10
N ILE A 13 1.00 -0.96 -3.05
CA ILE A 13 1.04 -0.28 -1.72
C ILE A 13 2.29 0.59 -1.51
N VAL A 14 3.44 0.22 -2.07
CA VAL A 14 4.66 1.02 -1.94
C VAL A 14 4.65 2.21 -2.91
N LEU A 15 3.97 2.09 -4.05
CA LEU A 15 3.88 3.17 -5.03
C LEU A 15 2.83 4.23 -4.70
N SER A 16 1.73 3.88 -4.07
CA SER A 16 0.84 4.93 -3.52
C SER A 16 1.57 5.84 -2.52
N LEU A 17 2.66 5.36 -1.92
CA LEU A 17 3.53 6.16 -1.05
C LEU A 17 4.63 6.94 -1.80
N LEU A 18 5.08 6.48 -2.99
CA LEU A 18 6.14 7.14 -3.77
C LEU A 18 5.61 7.93 -4.98
N ALA A 19 4.63 7.41 -5.73
CA ALA A 19 4.11 8.08 -6.93
C ALA A 19 3.43 9.42 -6.63
N CYS A 20 2.80 9.55 -5.46
CA CYS A 20 2.21 10.81 -5.01
C CYS A 20 3.23 11.90 -4.61
N GLN A 21 4.51 11.62 -4.51
CA GLN A 21 5.53 12.65 -4.26
C GLN A 21 6.02 13.36 -5.53
N LEU A 22 5.72 12.85 -6.73
CA LEU A 22 6.31 13.36 -7.98
C LEU A 22 5.37 14.24 -8.84
N PHE A 23 4.08 14.33 -8.53
CA PHE A 23 3.14 15.11 -9.34
C PHE A 23 2.40 16.19 -8.54
N SER A 24 3.02 17.36 -8.39
CA SER A 24 2.32 18.60 -8.06
C SER A 24 2.51 19.60 -9.19
N PRO A 25 1.47 20.00 -9.92
CA PRO A 25 1.55 21.13 -10.82
C PRO A 25 1.67 22.41 -10.00
N SER A 26 2.72 23.18 -10.22
CA SER A 26 2.93 24.51 -9.64
C SER A 26 1.87 25.48 -10.15
N VAL A 27 0.82 25.71 -9.39
CA VAL A 27 -0.09 26.83 -9.62
C VAL A 27 0.36 28.01 -8.75
N ASN A 28 1.01 29.00 -9.36
CA ASN A 28 1.25 30.31 -8.78
C ASN A 28 -0.10 31.02 -8.60
N GLN A 29 -0.58 31.12 -7.37
CA GLN A 29 -1.56 32.14 -7.00
C GLN A 29 -1.23 32.73 -5.64
N THR A 30 -0.97 34.02 -5.65
CA THR A 30 -0.75 34.89 -4.50
C THR A 30 -2.09 35.14 -3.79
N PRO A 31 -2.23 34.92 -2.48
CA PRO A 31 -3.37 35.43 -1.76
C PRO A 31 -3.02 36.74 -1.05
N THR A 32 -3.82 37.74 -1.35
CA THR A 32 -3.95 39.01 -0.64
C THR A 32 -4.65 38.79 0.71
N ALA A 33 -4.08 39.32 1.78
CA ALA A 33 -4.68 39.32 3.11
C ALA A 33 -5.74 40.44 3.24
N PRO A 34 -6.67 40.29 4.17
CA PRO A 34 -7.15 41.45 4.91
C PRO A 34 -6.95 41.34 6.42
N HIS A 35 -6.50 42.47 6.96
CA HIS A 35 -6.49 42.84 8.36
C HIS A 35 -7.83 42.70 9.04
N LEU A 36 -7.82 42.32 10.33
CA LEU A 36 -8.59 43.08 11.37
C LEU A 36 -8.06 42.77 12.78
N ALA A 37 -7.85 43.83 13.52
CA ALA A 37 -7.33 43.88 14.86
C ALA A 37 -8.42 43.70 15.92
N GLY A 38 -8.06 43.19 17.08
CA GLY A 38 -8.90 43.20 18.28
C GLY A 38 -8.08 42.89 19.54
N LYS A 39 -7.67 43.95 20.25
CA LYS A 39 -7.06 43.91 21.58
C LYS A 39 -8.14 43.57 22.64
N ILE A 40 -7.84 42.69 23.60
CA ILE A 40 -8.36 42.81 24.97
C ILE A 40 -7.28 42.39 25.96
N LEU A 41 -7.00 43.28 26.92
CA LEU A 41 -6.14 43.15 28.08
C LEU A 41 -6.90 42.46 29.22
N ALA A 42 -6.27 41.58 29.97
CA ALA A 42 -6.66 41.28 31.34
C ALA A 42 -5.43 41.01 32.23
N LYS A 43 -5.50 41.60 33.39
CA LYS A 43 -4.46 41.81 34.43
C LYS A 43 -4.02 40.52 35.13
N SER A 44 -2.73 40.48 35.44
CA SER A 44 -2.07 39.58 36.38
C SER A 44 -2.31 40.02 37.83
N SER A 45 -2.51 39.03 38.73
CA SER A 45 -2.34 39.18 40.16
C SER A 45 -1.41 38.10 40.67
N SER A 46 -0.28 38.48 41.22
CA SER A 46 0.73 37.63 41.84
C SER A 46 0.62 37.63 43.34
N THR A 47 0.64 36.42 43.95
CA THR A 47 0.82 36.26 45.40
C THR A 47 2.06 35.38 45.62
N PRO A 48 3.02 35.76 46.50
CA PRO A 48 4.26 35.03 46.66
C PRO A 48 4.14 33.87 47.66
N LEU A 49 4.83 32.75 47.35
CA LEU A 49 4.99 31.57 48.20
C LEU A 49 6.28 31.68 49.03
N PRO A 50 6.32 31.15 50.28
CA PRO A 50 7.45 31.32 51.20
C PRO A 50 8.67 30.48 50.84
N THR A 51 9.86 31.08 51.13
CA THR A 51 11.20 30.60 50.94
C THR A 51 11.55 29.45 51.89
N SER A 52 12.01 28.30 51.38
CA SER A 52 12.60 27.24 52.16
C SER A 52 14.15 27.36 52.19
N THR A 53 14.70 27.17 53.37
CA THR A 53 16.14 27.27 53.69
C THR A 53 16.92 26.09 53.09
N PRO A 54 18.11 26.30 52.47
CA PRO A 54 18.86 25.21 51.89
C PRO A 54 19.69 24.42 52.97
N LEU A 55 19.69 23.08 52.80
CA LEU A 55 20.56 22.14 53.53
C LEU A 55 21.96 22.13 52.90
N PRO A 56 23.05 21.96 53.65
CA PRO A 56 24.40 22.06 53.08
C PRO A 56 24.76 20.88 52.20
N THR A 57 25.19 21.22 50.96
CA THR A 57 25.65 20.27 49.95
C THR A 57 27.12 19.89 50.20
N ALA A 58 27.36 18.57 50.29
CA ALA A 58 28.71 18.04 50.30
C ALA A 58 29.37 18.18 48.92
N THR A 59 30.46 18.91 48.87
CA THR A 59 31.23 19.16 47.62
C THR A 59 32.12 17.93 47.33
N PHE A 60 31.78 17.17 46.31
CA PHE A 60 32.70 16.19 45.71
C PHE A 60 33.53 16.90 44.64
N THR A 61 34.85 16.89 44.78
CA THR A 61 35.79 17.36 43.77
C THR A 61 35.94 16.28 42.70
N PRO A 62 35.56 16.51 41.43
CA PRO A 62 35.80 15.53 40.38
C PRO A 62 37.28 15.53 39.97
N SER A 63 37.86 14.33 39.92
CA SER A 63 39.16 14.08 39.31
C SER A 63 39.10 14.35 37.82
N PRO A 64 40.11 14.96 37.18
CA PRO A 64 40.06 15.22 35.73
C PRO A 64 40.10 13.90 34.94
N LEU A 65 39.11 13.71 34.07
CA LEU A 65 39.12 12.66 33.06
C LEU A 65 40.16 12.95 31.99
N PRO A 66 40.87 11.93 31.47
CA PRO A 66 41.76 12.14 30.32
C PRO A 66 40.99 12.63 29.09
N PRO A 67 41.59 13.42 28.19
CA PRO A 67 40.92 13.95 27.04
C PRO A 67 40.41 12.81 26.13
N SER A 68 39.10 12.78 25.93
CA SER A 68 38.48 11.89 24.97
C SER A 68 38.98 12.24 23.57
N ALA A 69 39.55 11.28 22.88
CA ALA A 69 39.92 11.44 21.49
C ALA A 69 38.63 11.71 20.65
N THR A 70 38.53 12.90 20.12
CA THR A 70 37.47 13.24 19.15
C THR A 70 37.63 12.32 17.95
N PRO A 71 36.62 11.51 17.59
CA PRO A 71 36.70 10.74 16.36
C PRO A 71 36.77 11.70 15.19
N THR A 72 37.87 11.67 14.47
CA THR A 72 37.99 12.34 13.19
C THR A 72 36.99 11.69 12.25
N LEU A 73 35.96 12.42 11.86
CA LEU A 73 35.05 12.00 10.78
C LEU A 73 35.92 11.85 9.53
N VAL A 74 36.23 10.60 9.21
CA VAL A 74 36.74 10.27 7.86
C VAL A 74 35.57 10.50 6.93
N SER A 75 35.64 11.56 6.15
CA SER A 75 34.73 11.76 5.04
C SER A 75 34.94 10.58 4.08
N THR A 76 34.07 9.59 4.15
CA THR A 76 33.97 8.58 3.10
C THR A 76 33.45 9.34 1.89
N SER A 77 34.29 9.58 0.90
CA SER A 77 33.86 10.10 -0.39
C SER A 77 32.93 9.05 -0.99
N THR A 78 31.64 9.32 -1.00
CA THR A 78 30.70 8.58 -1.85
C THR A 78 31.24 8.67 -3.27
N PRO A 79 31.44 7.56 -3.98
CA PRO A 79 31.87 7.61 -5.37
C PRO A 79 30.85 8.47 -6.13
N THR A 80 31.32 9.59 -6.67
CA THR A 80 30.50 10.42 -7.56
C THR A 80 30.23 9.58 -8.79
N ALA A 81 28.97 9.22 -9.03
CA ALA A 81 28.58 8.53 -10.24
C ALA A 81 29.05 9.33 -11.45
N THR A 82 29.61 8.66 -12.44
CA THR A 82 30.00 9.32 -13.70
C THR A 82 28.72 9.76 -14.40
N PRO A 83 28.58 11.03 -14.80
CA PRO A 83 27.39 11.48 -15.50
C PRO A 83 27.12 10.67 -16.78
N LEU A 84 25.85 10.45 -17.09
CA LEU A 84 25.43 9.77 -18.30
C LEU A 84 25.90 10.54 -19.53
N SER A 85 26.56 9.84 -20.46
CA SER A 85 26.90 10.45 -21.74
C SER A 85 25.65 10.72 -22.58
N LEU A 86 25.69 11.71 -23.47
CA LEU A 86 24.59 11.96 -24.40
C LEU A 86 24.19 10.70 -25.20
N SER A 87 25.17 9.89 -25.62
CA SER A 87 24.90 8.64 -26.34
C SER A 87 24.18 7.63 -25.47
N THR A 88 24.48 7.55 -24.18
CA THR A 88 23.81 6.67 -23.22
C THR A 88 22.38 7.14 -22.98
N GLN A 89 22.17 8.45 -22.77
CA GLN A 89 20.82 9.02 -22.61
C GLN A 89 19.94 8.72 -23.83
N LEU A 90 20.46 8.90 -25.03
CA LEU A 90 19.72 8.57 -26.26
C LEU A 90 19.43 7.08 -26.41
N SER A 91 20.36 6.21 -26.02
CA SER A 91 20.17 4.75 -26.04
C SER A 91 19.06 4.33 -25.08
N ILE A 92 19.08 4.81 -23.84
CA ILE A 92 18.07 4.53 -22.82
C ILE A 92 16.67 5.00 -23.30
N PHE A 93 16.59 6.22 -23.82
CA PHE A 93 15.34 6.75 -24.35
C PHE A 93 14.80 5.93 -25.54
N GLU A 94 15.65 5.53 -26.45
CA GLU A 94 15.25 4.70 -27.60
C GLU A 94 14.74 3.33 -27.17
N ASP A 95 15.40 2.69 -26.19
CA ASP A 95 14.94 1.44 -25.60
C ASP A 95 13.58 1.62 -24.91
N LEU A 96 13.41 2.65 -24.08
CA LEU A 96 12.15 2.99 -23.43
C LEU A 96 11.04 3.23 -24.47
N TRP A 97 11.30 4.07 -25.48
CA TRP A 97 10.33 4.37 -26.51
C TRP A 97 9.93 3.09 -27.29
N SER A 98 10.89 2.23 -27.62
CA SER A 98 10.65 0.99 -28.36
C SER A 98 9.85 -0.02 -27.53
N ILE A 99 10.12 -0.13 -26.22
CA ILE A 99 9.37 -0.98 -25.30
C ILE A 99 7.91 -0.53 -25.29
N VAL A 100 7.64 0.75 -25.06
CA VAL A 100 6.26 1.28 -25.06
C VAL A 100 5.61 1.03 -26.41
N ASN A 101 6.31 1.33 -27.53
CA ASN A 101 5.77 1.18 -28.87
C ASN A 101 5.35 -0.25 -29.21
N THR A 102 5.96 -1.25 -28.58
CA THR A 102 5.71 -2.66 -28.91
C THR A 102 4.88 -3.41 -27.91
N THR A 103 4.80 -2.93 -26.65
CA THR A 103 4.26 -3.73 -25.55
C THR A 103 3.23 -3.01 -24.68
N TYR A 104 3.00 -1.71 -24.90
CA TYR A 104 1.95 -0.98 -24.17
C TYR A 104 0.58 -1.58 -24.44
N VAL A 105 -0.23 -1.73 -23.40
CA VAL A 105 -1.52 -2.43 -23.44
C VAL A 105 -2.52 -1.80 -24.46
N TYR A 106 -2.45 -0.48 -24.66
CA TYR A 106 -3.29 0.24 -25.61
C TYR A 106 -2.52 0.60 -26.89
N PRO A 107 -2.81 -0.04 -28.04
CA PRO A 107 -2.08 0.18 -29.30
C PRO A 107 -2.18 1.59 -29.88
N ASP A 108 -3.18 2.35 -29.46
CA ASP A 108 -3.38 3.75 -29.82
C ASP A 108 -2.73 4.75 -28.87
N PHE A 109 -2.00 4.26 -27.86
CA PHE A 109 -1.32 5.07 -26.83
C PHE A 109 -2.24 6.10 -26.18
N ASN A 110 -3.49 5.73 -25.91
CA ASN A 110 -4.54 6.64 -25.41
C ASN A 110 -4.73 7.88 -26.30
N GLY A 111 -4.57 7.71 -27.60
CA GLY A 111 -4.73 8.77 -28.60
C GLY A 111 -3.50 9.65 -28.81
N LEU A 112 -2.33 9.30 -28.24
CA LEU A 112 -1.08 10.03 -28.45
C LEU A 112 -0.43 9.68 -29.79
N ASP A 113 0.18 10.66 -30.44
CA ASP A 113 1.15 10.42 -31.51
C ASP A 113 2.52 10.05 -30.91
N TRP A 114 2.71 8.73 -30.69
CA TRP A 114 3.92 8.22 -30.03
C TRP A 114 5.20 8.48 -30.84
N ASN A 115 5.09 8.61 -32.19
CA ASN A 115 6.22 9.02 -33.03
C ASN A 115 6.57 10.51 -32.85
N ALA A 116 5.58 11.37 -32.64
CA ALA A 116 5.84 12.77 -32.36
C ALA A 116 6.54 12.95 -31.00
N ILE A 117 6.17 12.14 -29.99
CA ILE A 117 6.85 12.09 -28.68
C ILE A 117 8.32 11.69 -28.85
N GLN A 118 8.64 10.69 -29.69
CA GLN A 118 10.01 10.32 -29.97
C GLN A 118 10.85 11.50 -30.45
N LEU A 119 10.35 12.22 -31.46
CA LEU A 119 11.05 13.36 -32.03
C LEU A 119 11.24 14.50 -31.02
N GLU A 120 10.21 14.81 -30.23
CA GLU A 120 10.25 15.84 -29.20
C GLU A 120 11.35 15.56 -28.18
N TYR A 121 11.37 14.36 -27.61
CA TYR A 121 12.32 14.03 -26.54
C TYR A 121 13.73 13.73 -27.03
N GLN A 122 13.91 13.21 -28.25
CA GLN A 122 15.23 13.16 -28.88
C GLN A 122 15.83 14.56 -29.04
N GLN A 123 15.03 15.56 -29.47
CA GLN A 123 15.48 16.94 -29.55
C GLN A 123 15.83 17.51 -28.19
N LEU A 124 15.02 17.25 -27.17
CA LEU A 124 15.26 17.70 -25.80
C LEU A 124 16.58 17.11 -25.25
N ILE A 125 16.78 15.80 -25.37
CA ILE A 125 18.01 15.12 -24.90
C ILE A 125 19.25 15.67 -25.63
N ASN A 126 19.16 15.96 -26.92
CA ASN A 126 20.25 16.54 -27.71
C ASN A 126 20.65 17.97 -27.26
N THR A 127 19.88 18.64 -26.40
CA THR A 127 20.31 19.91 -25.78
C THR A 127 21.37 19.72 -24.71
N GLY A 128 21.63 18.48 -24.26
CA GLY A 128 22.58 18.13 -23.21
C GLY A 128 21.99 18.27 -21.83
N LEU A 129 21.23 17.25 -21.39
CA LEU A 129 20.61 17.19 -20.08
C LEU A 129 21.58 16.71 -18.99
N SER A 130 21.44 17.23 -17.77
CA SER A 130 22.02 16.58 -16.60
C SER A 130 21.27 15.26 -16.33
N ASP A 131 21.85 14.35 -15.53
CA ASP A 131 21.19 13.07 -15.18
C ASP A 131 19.83 13.28 -14.52
N GLU A 132 19.72 14.26 -13.60
CA GLU A 132 18.45 14.61 -12.95
C GLU A 132 17.39 15.09 -13.97
N GLN A 133 17.79 15.96 -14.89
CA GLN A 133 16.88 16.44 -15.96
C GLN A 133 16.50 15.31 -16.91
N PHE A 134 17.42 14.39 -17.20
CA PHE A 134 17.15 13.25 -18.05
C PHE A 134 16.11 12.30 -17.40
N TYR A 135 16.32 11.92 -16.15
CA TYR A 135 15.37 11.04 -15.45
C TYR A 135 14.00 11.69 -15.24
N THR A 136 13.96 13.00 -14.99
CA THR A 136 12.69 13.75 -14.97
C THR A 136 11.99 13.67 -16.34
N ALA A 137 12.73 13.86 -17.44
CA ALA A 137 12.18 13.76 -18.78
C ALA A 137 11.66 12.34 -19.09
N MET A 138 12.33 11.28 -18.63
CA MET A 138 11.85 9.90 -18.80
C MET A 138 10.53 9.65 -18.04
N SER A 139 10.43 10.15 -16.82
CA SER A 139 9.19 10.09 -16.04
C SER A 139 8.05 10.87 -16.73
N GLU A 140 8.34 12.05 -17.28
CA GLU A 140 7.38 12.86 -18.03
C GLU A 140 6.89 12.18 -19.33
N VAL A 141 7.79 11.47 -20.05
CA VAL A 141 7.42 10.68 -21.23
C VAL A 141 6.36 9.65 -20.89
N ILE A 142 6.58 8.89 -19.82
CA ILE A 142 5.64 7.84 -19.42
C ILE A 142 4.34 8.44 -18.90
N ALA A 143 4.40 9.50 -18.09
CA ALA A 143 3.19 10.20 -17.64
C ALA A 143 2.29 10.72 -18.78
N LYS A 144 2.84 10.99 -19.98
CA LYS A 144 2.04 11.39 -21.13
C LYS A 144 1.09 10.29 -21.62
N LEU A 145 1.35 9.01 -21.33
CA LEU A 145 0.43 7.91 -21.65
C LEU A 145 -0.94 8.09 -20.99
N GLY A 146 -0.98 8.82 -19.85
CA GLY A 146 -2.22 9.19 -19.19
C GLY A 146 -2.93 8.01 -18.53
N ASP A 147 -2.24 6.88 -18.33
CA ASP A 147 -2.66 5.84 -17.43
C ASP A 147 -2.09 6.12 -16.00
N ASP A 148 -2.75 5.61 -14.99
CA ASP A 148 -2.36 5.78 -13.59
C ASP A 148 -1.41 4.66 -13.10
N HIS A 149 -0.91 3.82 -14.02
CA HIS A 149 -0.21 2.59 -13.71
C HIS A 149 1.24 2.60 -14.15
N SER A 150 1.53 3.11 -15.36
CA SER A 150 2.87 3.11 -15.93
C SER A 150 3.75 4.17 -15.31
N PHE A 151 4.99 3.82 -14.97
CA PHE A 151 5.96 4.77 -14.39
C PHE A 151 7.40 4.37 -14.68
N PHE A 152 8.29 5.33 -14.52
CA PHE A 152 9.73 5.16 -14.68
C PHE A 152 10.43 5.34 -13.34
N LEU A 153 11.41 4.48 -13.05
CA LEU A 153 12.27 4.58 -11.87
C LEU A 153 13.72 4.80 -12.29
N ASN A 154 14.38 5.78 -11.67
CA ASN A 154 15.83 5.93 -11.81
C ASN A 154 16.59 4.84 -11.02
N PRO A 155 17.91 4.67 -11.21
CA PRO A 155 18.66 3.60 -10.54
C PRO A 155 18.61 3.62 -9.01
N GLN A 156 18.47 4.80 -8.40
CA GLN A 156 18.36 4.92 -6.93
C GLN A 156 16.99 4.46 -6.44
N GLU A 157 15.94 4.80 -7.17
CA GLU A 157 14.57 4.36 -6.89
C GLU A 157 14.41 2.86 -7.09
N VAL A 158 15.04 2.28 -8.13
CA VAL A 158 15.10 0.82 -8.35
C VAL A 158 15.77 0.13 -7.18
N ALA A 159 16.93 0.62 -6.73
CA ALA A 159 17.64 0.04 -5.59
C ALA A 159 16.82 0.13 -4.29
N ALA A 160 16.09 1.23 -4.09
CA ALA A 160 15.19 1.39 -2.93
C ALA A 160 14.00 0.42 -3.01
N GLN A 161 13.42 0.25 -4.20
CA GLN A 161 12.35 -0.71 -4.46
C GLN A 161 12.82 -2.15 -4.22
N GLU A 162 13.97 -2.54 -4.76
CA GLU A 162 14.53 -3.88 -4.55
C GLU A 162 14.84 -4.16 -3.06
N ALA A 163 15.35 -3.17 -2.33
CA ALA A 163 15.59 -3.29 -0.89
C ALA A 163 14.28 -3.49 -0.12
N ALA A 164 13.21 -2.81 -0.53
CA ALA A 164 11.89 -3.01 0.05
C ALA A 164 11.32 -4.41 -0.23
N TYR A 165 11.56 -4.96 -1.44
CA TYR A 165 11.12 -6.31 -1.81
C TYR A 165 11.90 -7.45 -1.16
N GLN A 166 13.19 -7.26 -0.92
CA GLN A 166 14.03 -8.26 -0.26
C GLN A 166 13.78 -8.32 1.24
N GLY A 167 13.03 -7.39 1.77
CA GLY A 167 12.79 -7.26 3.17
C GLY A 167 11.68 -8.16 3.66
N LYS A 168 12.04 -9.24 4.30
CA LYS A 168 11.37 -9.56 5.54
C LYS A 168 11.34 -8.26 6.32
N TYR A 169 10.15 -7.86 6.77
CA TYR A 169 10.04 -6.61 7.51
C TYR A 169 11.06 -6.62 8.64
N ASP A 170 12.01 -5.72 8.54
CA ASP A 170 13.09 -5.52 9.53
C ASP A 170 13.27 -4.01 9.71
N TYR A 171 12.51 -3.45 10.64
CA TYR A 171 12.55 -2.03 10.94
C TYR A 171 12.37 -1.78 12.44
N VAL A 172 12.70 -0.58 12.89
CA VAL A 172 12.45 -0.17 14.28
C VAL A 172 11.25 0.76 14.33
N GLY A 173 10.21 0.34 15.07
CA GLY A 173 8.96 1.07 15.20
C GLY A 173 8.02 0.49 16.24
N ILE A 174 6.72 0.65 16.04
CA ILE A 174 5.69 0.18 16.96
C ILE A 174 4.96 -1.08 16.48
N GLY A 175 5.26 -1.57 15.27
CA GLY A 175 4.73 -2.83 14.74
C GLY A 175 3.30 -2.74 14.22
N VAL A 176 3.00 -1.72 13.45
CA VAL A 176 1.71 -1.52 12.78
C VAL A 176 1.90 -1.40 11.27
N MET A 177 0.93 -1.88 10.51
CA MET A 177 0.65 -1.46 9.15
C MET A 177 -0.48 -0.48 9.16
N VAL A 178 -0.36 0.58 8.40
CA VAL A 178 -1.35 1.64 8.36
C VAL A 178 -1.67 2.05 6.93
N GLY A 179 -2.94 2.40 6.69
CA GLY A 179 -3.41 3.07 5.49
C GLY A 179 -3.74 4.54 5.81
N ALA A 180 -3.45 5.44 4.87
CA ALA A 180 -3.87 6.84 5.00
C ALA A 180 -5.39 6.97 4.83
N VAL A 181 -6.00 7.85 5.61
CA VAL A 181 -7.40 8.27 5.45
C VAL A 181 -7.42 9.80 5.40
N PRO A 182 -7.10 10.40 4.24
CA PRO A 182 -6.92 11.84 4.11
C PRO A 182 -8.18 12.65 4.47
N GLU A 183 -9.36 12.14 4.12
CA GLU A 183 -10.66 12.78 4.36
C GLU A 183 -10.95 12.99 5.86
N ARG A 184 -10.31 12.19 6.73
CA ARG A 184 -10.45 12.22 8.18
C ARG A 184 -9.16 12.57 8.90
N ASN A 185 -8.09 12.91 8.16
CA ASN A 185 -6.80 13.34 8.70
C ASN A 185 -6.17 12.37 9.72
N HIS A 186 -6.24 11.08 9.45
CA HIS A 186 -5.59 10.05 10.26
C HIS A 186 -5.09 8.87 9.42
N ALA A 187 -4.35 7.97 10.05
CA ALA A 187 -4.00 6.68 9.47
C ALA A 187 -4.75 5.57 10.20
N VAL A 188 -5.38 4.66 9.48
CA VAL A 188 -6.04 3.48 10.06
C VAL A 188 -5.04 2.34 10.20
N ILE A 189 -5.06 1.64 11.33
CA ILE A 189 -4.30 0.42 11.53
C ILE A 189 -5.00 -0.71 10.77
N LEU A 190 -4.29 -1.28 9.81
CA LEU A 190 -4.76 -2.38 8.97
C LEU A 190 -4.37 -3.73 9.59
N SER A 191 -3.15 -3.83 10.11
CA SER A 191 -2.65 -5.03 10.78
C SER A 191 -1.59 -4.69 11.82
N LEU A 192 -1.30 -5.63 12.72
CA LEU A 192 -0.26 -5.51 13.74
C LEU A 192 0.64 -6.75 13.71
N PHE A 193 1.93 -6.54 13.94
CA PHE A 193 2.85 -7.63 14.16
C PHE A 193 2.65 -8.22 15.56
N PRO A 194 2.56 -9.56 15.68
CA PRO A 194 2.37 -10.21 16.97
C PRO A 194 3.48 -9.86 17.98
N GLY A 195 3.10 -9.55 19.21
CA GLY A 195 4.02 -9.15 20.28
C GLY A 195 4.60 -7.75 20.13
N SER A 196 4.13 -6.96 19.16
CA SER A 196 4.60 -5.60 18.92
C SER A 196 4.21 -4.62 20.03
N PRO A 197 4.92 -3.49 20.18
CA PRO A 197 4.56 -2.45 21.14
C PRO A 197 3.11 -1.96 21.00
N ALA A 198 2.59 -1.86 19.77
CA ALA A 198 1.22 -1.44 19.51
C ALA A 198 0.21 -2.49 19.98
N GLU A 199 0.42 -3.77 19.67
CA GLU A 199 -0.46 -4.85 20.12
C GLU A 199 -0.46 -4.97 21.65
N LEU A 200 0.73 -4.93 22.28
CA LEU A 200 0.86 -4.98 23.75
C LEU A 200 0.21 -3.79 24.45
N ALA A 201 0.07 -2.66 23.78
CA ALA A 201 -0.65 -1.48 24.28
C ALA A 201 -2.17 -1.56 24.05
N GLY A 202 -2.68 -2.66 23.48
CA GLY A 202 -4.10 -2.88 23.23
C GLY A 202 -4.65 -2.15 22.01
N LEU A 203 -3.78 -1.82 21.05
CA LEU A 203 -4.23 -1.37 19.73
C LEU A 203 -4.66 -2.58 18.89
N GLY A 204 -5.59 -2.36 18.01
CA GLY A 204 -6.12 -3.35 17.08
C GLY A 204 -6.28 -2.79 15.67
N PRO A 205 -6.60 -3.67 14.71
CA PRO A 205 -7.04 -3.21 13.41
C PRO A 205 -8.27 -2.32 13.53
N ARG A 206 -8.39 -1.37 12.61
CA ARG A 206 -9.43 -0.32 12.60
C ARG A 206 -9.21 0.82 13.59
N ASP A 207 -8.28 0.71 14.56
CA ASP A 207 -7.85 1.86 15.34
C ASP A 207 -7.16 2.87 14.42
N SER A 208 -7.38 4.15 14.70
CA SER A 208 -6.79 5.26 13.95
C SER A 208 -5.64 5.88 14.71
N ILE A 209 -4.52 6.16 14.02
CA ILE A 209 -3.43 6.99 14.53
C ILE A 209 -3.63 8.41 13.99
N ILE A 210 -3.81 9.37 14.90
CA ILE A 210 -4.06 10.77 14.55
C ILE A 210 -2.77 11.58 14.53
N SER A 211 -1.90 11.37 15.52
CA SER A 211 -0.62 12.10 15.62
C SER A 211 0.41 11.32 16.43
N VAL A 212 1.69 11.67 16.21
CA VAL A 212 2.85 11.17 16.98
C VAL A 212 3.60 12.39 17.52
N ASP A 213 3.84 12.44 18.84
CA ASP A 213 4.47 13.55 19.56
C ASP A 213 3.87 14.92 19.19
N GLY A 214 2.56 14.97 19.00
CA GLY A 214 1.80 16.15 18.60
C GLY A 214 1.87 16.49 17.10
N THR A 215 2.67 15.79 16.30
CA THR A 215 2.75 15.97 14.86
C THR A 215 1.67 15.10 14.18
N PRO A 216 0.80 15.65 13.31
CA PRO A 216 -0.17 14.87 12.56
C PRO A 216 0.50 13.73 11.78
N ILE A 217 -0.14 12.56 11.75
CA ILE A 217 0.40 11.38 11.04
C ILE A 217 0.40 11.59 9.51
N LEU A 218 -0.53 12.39 9.00
CA LEU A 218 -0.55 12.79 7.60
C LEU A 218 0.08 14.16 7.41
N ASP A 219 0.65 14.40 6.25
CA ASP A 219 1.12 15.72 5.83
C ASP A 219 -0.03 16.57 5.26
N MET A 220 0.28 17.77 4.80
CA MET A 220 -0.73 18.70 4.24
C MET A 220 -1.34 18.24 2.90
N TYR A 221 -0.77 17.21 2.29
CA TYR A 221 -1.25 16.61 1.05
C TYR A 221 -1.99 15.29 1.29
N GLY A 222 -2.07 14.83 2.55
CA GLY A 222 -2.72 13.58 2.93
C GLY A 222 -1.81 12.37 2.93
N TYR A 223 -0.50 12.54 2.75
CA TYR A 223 0.46 11.42 2.76
C TYR A 223 0.91 11.04 4.15
N LEU A 224 1.16 9.75 4.35
CA LEU A 224 1.70 9.21 5.60
C LEU A 224 3.11 9.76 5.87
N ARG A 225 3.30 10.30 7.09
CA ARG A 225 4.64 10.62 7.60
C ARG A 225 5.25 9.39 8.24
N ASP A 226 6.51 9.10 7.92
CA ASP A 226 7.27 8.04 8.59
C ASP A 226 7.79 8.50 9.96
N ILE A 227 6.88 8.78 10.89
CA ILE A 227 7.18 9.27 12.23
C ILE A 227 6.93 8.23 13.34
N VAL A 228 6.32 7.10 13.01
CA VAL A 228 6.19 5.96 13.92
C VAL A 228 7.48 5.16 14.02
N ARG A 229 8.33 5.20 13.00
CA ARG A 229 9.67 4.60 13.00
C ARG A 229 10.68 5.51 13.67
N GLY A 230 11.85 4.96 14.01
CA GLY A 230 12.95 5.73 14.61
C GLY A 230 13.90 4.85 15.41
N PRO A 231 14.88 5.42 16.16
CA PRO A 231 15.87 4.65 16.88
C PRO A 231 15.24 3.71 17.92
N GLU A 232 15.79 2.50 18.04
CA GLU A 232 15.35 1.49 19.01
C GLU A 232 15.46 1.98 20.45
N GLY A 233 14.48 1.62 21.28
CA GLY A 233 14.40 2.03 22.67
C GLY A 233 13.90 3.45 22.89
N THR A 234 13.66 4.24 21.83
CA THR A 234 13.07 5.57 21.99
C THR A 234 11.57 5.48 22.22
N THR A 235 11.05 6.40 23.03
CA THR A 235 9.63 6.47 23.38
C THR A 235 8.93 7.55 22.58
N ILE A 236 7.69 7.28 22.15
CA ILE A 236 6.81 8.23 21.47
C ILE A 236 5.45 8.30 22.17
N ASN A 237 4.79 9.45 22.07
CA ASN A 237 3.41 9.61 22.47
C ASN A 237 2.54 9.61 21.21
N ILE A 238 1.62 8.66 21.10
CA ILE A 238 0.69 8.59 19.97
C ILE A 238 -0.71 8.94 20.43
N LYS A 239 -1.41 9.72 19.63
CA LYS A 239 -2.83 9.97 19.79
C LYS A 239 -3.59 9.03 18.87
N VAL A 240 -4.43 8.19 19.45
CA VAL A 240 -5.16 7.14 18.73
C VAL A 240 -6.65 7.22 19.03
N GLN A 241 -7.44 6.61 18.16
CA GLN A 241 -8.89 6.49 18.33
C GLN A 241 -9.38 5.13 17.88
N THR A 242 -10.07 4.42 18.75
CA THR A 242 -10.86 3.24 18.39
C THR A 242 -12.22 3.68 17.85
N PRO A 243 -12.77 3.03 16.81
CA PRO A 243 -14.09 3.36 16.29
C PRO A 243 -15.16 3.43 17.38
N GLY A 244 -15.93 4.53 17.40
CA GLY A 244 -16.97 4.77 18.40
C GLY A 244 -16.48 5.27 19.77
N GLU A 245 -15.17 5.38 19.99
CA GLU A 245 -14.57 5.84 21.25
C GLU A 245 -13.97 7.24 21.14
N ALA A 246 -13.73 7.89 22.27
CA ALA A 246 -13.01 9.15 22.30
C ALA A 246 -11.50 8.92 22.02
N PRO A 247 -10.82 9.86 21.36
CA PRO A 247 -9.37 9.78 21.19
C PRO A 247 -8.64 9.70 22.54
N ARG A 248 -7.58 8.88 22.61
CA ARG A 248 -6.71 8.70 23.77
C ARG A 248 -5.24 8.81 23.39
N GLU A 249 -4.40 9.13 24.37
CA GLU A 249 -2.96 9.14 24.22
C GLU A 249 -2.35 7.88 24.81
N LEU A 250 -1.37 7.31 24.11
CA LEU A 250 -0.60 6.16 24.53
C LEU A 250 0.89 6.49 24.40
N GLN A 251 1.69 6.00 25.35
CA GLN A 251 3.12 6.09 25.28
C GLN A 251 3.69 4.70 24.87
N LEU A 252 4.42 4.65 23.77
CA LEU A 252 4.99 3.42 23.22
C LEU A 252 6.50 3.54 23.07
N THR A 253 7.20 2.44 23.34
CA THR A 253 8.66 2.34 23.09
C THR A 253 8.87 1.62 21.76
N ARG A 254 9.68 2.20 20.88
CA ARG A 254 10.04 1.56 19.61
C ARG A 254 10.91 0.34 19.84
N HIS A 255 10.57 -0.75 19.17
CA HIS A 255 11.32 -1.99 19.14
C HIS A 255 11.60 -2.43 17.72
N ARG A 256 12.58 -3.32 17.56
CA ARG A 256 12.83 -3.96 16.27
C ARG A 256 11.68 -4.91 15.95
N ILE A 257 11.09 -4.72 14.79
CA ILE A 257 9.99 -5.52 14.23
C ILE A 257 10.56 -6.37 13.11
N THR A 258 10.37 -7.68 13.22
CA THR A 258 10.86 -8.64 12.20
C THR A 258 9.79 -9.69 11.92
N GLY A 259 9.76 -10.23 10.71
CA GLY A 259 8.87 -11.33 10.33
C GLY A 259 8.01 -11.00 9.13
N ASP A 260 7.14 -11.95 8.79
CA ASP A 260 6.22 -11.85 7.68
C ASP A 260 4.94 -11.10 8.10
N TYR A 261 4.18 -10.67 7.13
CA TYR A 261 2.90 -10.01 7.32
C TYR A 261 1.86 -11.00 7.87
N PRO A 262 1.24 -10.76 9.03
CA PRO A 262 0.26 -11.70 9.54
C PRO A 262 -1.09 -11.54 8.83
N VAL A 263 -1.57 -12.59 8.19
CA VAL A 263 -2.96 -12.68 7.75
C VAL A 263 -3.87 -12.86 8.96
N MET A 264 -4.78 -11.92 9.16
CA MET A 264 -5.69 -11.96 10.30
C MET A 264 -6.95 -12.76 9.97
N TYR A 265 -7.33 -13.66 10.87
CA TYR A 265 -8.52 -14.49 10.73
C TYR A 265 -9.17 -14.80 12.07
N LYS A 266 -10.46 -15.10 12.04
CA LYS A 266 -11.20 -15.60 13.21
C LYS A 266 -12.46 -16.37 12.78
N VAL A 267 -13.04 -17.14 13.71
CA VAL A 267 -14.39 -17.69 13.57
C VAL A 267 -15.36 -16.78 14.34
N ILE A 268 -16.39 -16.31 13.64
CA ILE A 268 -17.51 -15.58 14.22
C ILE A 268 -18.64 -16.60 14.43
N THR A 269 -19.11 -16.74 15.66
CA THR A 269 -20.29 -17.57 15.95
C THR A 269 -21.51 -16.69 15.96
N THR A 270 -22.49 -16.99 15.09
CA THR A 270 -23.75 -16.25 15.05
C THR A 270 -24.64 -16.60 16.24
N PRO A 271 -25.66 -15.79 16.55
CA PRO A 271 -26.65 -16.16 17.58
C PRO A 271 -27.40 -17.48 17.31
N ALA A 272 -27.46 -17.90 16.04
CA ALA A 272 -28.04 -19.19 15.63
C ALA A 272 -27.08 -20.36 15.83
N GLY A 273 -25.82 -20.11 16.08
CA GLY A 273 -24.77 -21.09 16.29
C GLY A 273 -23.93 -21.37 15.05
N ASP A 274 -24.18 -20.69 13.91
CA ASP A 274 -23.40 -20.87 12.69
C ASP A 274 -21.95 -20.43 12.89
N ARG A 275 -21.02 -21.14 12.32
CA ARG A 275 -19.57 -20.90 12.37
C ARG A 275 -19.11 -20.22 11.09
N ILE A 276 -19.00 -18.90 11.11
CA ILE A 276 -18.57 -18.11 9.95
C ILE A 276 -17.10 -17.77 10.08
N GLY A 277 -16.28 -18.24 9.14
CA GLY A 277 -14.89 -17.84 9.01
C GLY A 277 -14.81 -16.39 8.54
N TYR A 278 -13.89 -15.62 9.09
CA TYR A 278 -13.52 -14.29 8.61
C TYR A 278 -12.03 -14.24 8.39
N ILE A 279 -11.59 -13.82 7.20
CA ILE A 279 -10.19 -13.60 6.83
C ILE A 279 -10.08 -12.18 6.28
N PHE A 280 -9.12 -11.40 6.79
CA PHE A 280 -8.78 -10.09 6.26
C PHE A 280 -7.62 -10.22 5.28
N LEU A 281 -7.88 -9.89 4.01
CA LEU A 281 -6.92 -9.93 2.91
C LEU A 281 -6.42 -8.52 2.67
N LEU A 282 -5.24 -8.18 3.19
CA LEU A 282 -4.70 -6.83 3.09
C LEU A 282 -3.90 -6.60 1.81
N THR A 283 -3.18 -7.62 1.34
CA THR A 283 -2.29 -7.50 0.17
C THR A 283 -2.04 -8.87 -0.46
N PHE A 284 -1.68 -8.85 -1.73
CA PHE A 284 -1.13 -10.01 -2.46
C PHE A 284 0.35 -9.80 -2.85
N GLU A 285 1.02 -8.82 -2.24
CA GLU A 285 2.45 -8.57 -2.46
C GLU A 285 3.34 -9.56 -1.72
N ASP A 286 2.98 -9.94 -0.50
CA ASP A 286 3.75 -10.89 0.29
C ASP A 286 3.52 -12.32 -0.22
N SER A 287 4.58 -12.97 -0.66
CA SER A 287 4.55 -14.31 -1.24
C SER A 287 4.15 -15.41 -0.26
N THR A 288 3.96 -15.09 1.03
CA THR A 288 3.53 -16.05 2.06
C THR A 288 2.03 -16.00 2.34
N VAL A 289 1.32 -15.02 1.78
CA VAL A 289 -0.10 -14.77 2.08
C VAL A 289 -0.99 -15.96 1.70
N ASP A 290 -0.75 -16.60 0.58
CA ASP A 290 -1.51 -17.77 0.16
C ASP A 290 -1.36 -18.95 1.13
N GLU A 291 -0.13 -19.23 1.59
CA GLU A 291 0.12 -20.27 2.59
C GLU A 291 -0.52 -19.93 3.95
N GLN A 292 -0.47 -18.65 4.37
CA GLN A 292 -1.12 -18.19 5.59
C GLN A 292 -2.64 -18.30 5.52
N VAL A 293 -3.25 -18.02 4.35
CA VAL A 293 -4.70 -18.22 4.12
C VAL A 293 -5.05 -19.71 4.16
N ALA A 294 -4.23 -20.58 3.58
CA ALA A 294 -4.40 -22.02 3.67
C ALA A 294 -4.37 -22.52 5.12
N GLU A 295 -3.41 -22.03 5.90
CA GLU A 295 -3.31 -22.33 7.33
C GLU A 295 -4.52 -21.81 8.11
N ALA A 296 -4.99 -20.59 7.82
CA ALA A 296 -6.18 -20.01 8.44
C ALA A 296 -7.42 -20.87 8.18
N LEU A 297 -7.64 -21.30 6.92
CA LEU A 297 -8.75 -22.20 6.56
C LEU A 297 -8.68 -23.53 7.31
N GLN A 298 -7.48 -24.13 7.44
CA GLN A 298 -7.26 -25.36 8.20
C GLN A 298 -7.58 -25.17 9.69
N LYS A 299 -7.05 -24.11 10.31
CA LYS A 299 -7.24 -23.83 11.74
C LYS A 299 -8.69 -23.51 12.08
N MET A 300 -9.36 -22.68 11.26
CA MET A 300 -10.76 -22.34 11.50
C MET A 300 -11.71 -23.54 11.38
N SER A 301 -11.36 -24.51 10.55
CA SER A 301 -12.14 -25.73 10.35
C SER A 301 -11.73 -26.91 11.24
N ALA A 302 -10.72 -26.76 12.12
CA ALA A 302 -10.22 -27.84 12.98
C ALA A 302 -11.27 -28.38 13.96
N ASP A 303 -12.12 -27.50 14.50
CA ASP A 303 -13.18 -27.84 15.46
C ASP A 303 -14.53 -28.14 14.79
N GLY A 304 -14.55 -28.30 13.48
CA GLY A 304 -15.73 -28.59 12.66
C GLY A 304 -15.80 -27.73 11.41
N PRO A 305 -16.69 -28.08 10.46
CA PRO A 305 -16.82 -27.33 9.23
C PRO A 305 -17.26 -25.88 9.49
N LEU A 306 -16.95 -25.01 8.55
CA LEU A 306 -17.51 -23.65 8.51
C LEU A 306 -18.86 -23.70 7.79
N ASP A 307 -19.83 -22.94 8.29
CA ASP A 307 -21.14 -22.75 7.66
C ASP A 307 -21.12 -21.64 6.62
N GLY A 308 -20.12 -20.74 6.70
CA GLY A 308 -19.87 -19.67 5.74
C GLY A 308 -18.47 -19.11 5.89
N LEU A 309 -18.03 -18.34 4.89
CA LEU A 309 -16.74 -17.66 4.88
C LEU A 309 -16.89 -16.23 4.36
N ILE A 310 -16.25 -15.28 5.05
CA ILE A 310 -16.10 -13.88 4.65
C ILE A 310 -14.63 -13.63 4.34
N LEU A 311 -14.32 -13.19 3.13
CA LEU A 311 -13.02 -12.66 2.76
C LEU A 311 -13.14 -11.13 2.70
N ASP A 312 -12.54 -10.43 3.63
CA ASP A 312 -12.54 -8.97 3.63
C ASP A 312 -11.36 -8.46 2.78
N ASN A 313 -11.69 -8.08 1.57
CA ASN A 313 -10.75 -7.67 0.53
C ASN A 313 -10.79 -6.14 0.29
N ARG A 314 -11.49 -5.39 1.16
CA ARG A 314 -11.76 -3.95 0.96
C ARG A 314 -10.53 -3.07 0.90
N MET A 315 -9.46 -3.45 1.60
CA MET A 315 -8.21 -2.68 1.70
C MET A 315 -7.07 -3.32 0.88
N ASN A 316 -7.39 -4.21 -0.06
CA ASN A 316 -6.40 -4.96 -0.82
C ASN A 316 -6.06 -4.26 -2.13
N GLY A 317 -4.94 -3.57 -2.15
CA GLY A 317 -4.41 -2.89 -3.36
C GLY A 317 -3.82 -3.83 -4.42
N GLY A 318 -3.92 -5.16 -4.25
CA GLY A 318 -3.39 -6.12 -5.21
C GLY A 318 -2.03 -6.70 -4.82
N GLY A 319 -1.18 -6.98 -5.81
CA GLY A 319 0.14 -7.59 -5.64
C GLY A 319 0.49 -8.56 -6.77
N SER A 320 0.75 -9.85 -6.48
CA SER A 320 1.31 -10.80 -7.44
C SER A 320 0.31 -11.85 -7.91
N SER A 321 0.34 -12.17 -9.21
CA SER A 321 -0.36 -13.34 -9.76
C SER A 321 0.09 -14.65 -9.12
N THR A 322 1.34 -14.75 -8.68
CA THR A 322 1.87 -15.93 -7.99
C THR A 322 1.23 -16.20 -6.64
N VAL A 323 0.61 -15.18 -6.03
CA VAL A 323 -0.17 -15.29 -4.78
C VAL A 323 -1.63 -15.56 -5.08
N ILE A 324 -2.25 -14.83 -6.04
CA ILE A 324 -3.68 -15.01 -6.29
C ILE A 324 -4.02 -16.34 -6.97
N GLU A 325 -3.15 -16.87 -7.83
CA GLU A 325 -3.42 -18.13 -8.53
C GLU A 325 -3.65 -19.31 -7.57
N PRO A 326 -2.76 -19.62 -6.60
CA PRO A 326 -3.02 -20.63 -5.59
C PRO A 326 -4.21 -20.29 -4.69
N MET A 327 -4.41 -19.01 -4.34
CA MET A 327 -5.55 -18.60 -3.51
C MET A 327 -6.89 -18.80 -4.21
N LEU A 328 -7.02 -18.45 -5.50
CA LEU A 328 -8.18 -18.79 -6.29
C LEU A 328 -8.43 -20.31 -6.25
N GLY A 329 -7.35 -21.10 -6.32
CA GLY A 329 -7.39 -22.54 -6.24
C GLY A 329 -8.04 -23.09 -4.96
N TYR A 330 -8.07 -22.38 -3.87
CA TYR A 330 -8.77 -22.78 -2.66
C TYR A 330 -10.30 -22.76 -2.82
N PHE A 331 -10.80 -21.94 -3.75
CA PHE A 331 -12.23 -21.68 -3.93
C PHE A 331 -12.79 -22.16 -5.26
N ILE A 332 -11.98 -22.14 -6.32
CA ILE A 332 -12.40 -22.45 -7.69
C ILE A 332 -11.23 -22.98 -8.51
N GLY A 333 -11.51 -23.66 -9.62
CA GLY A 333 -10.47 -24.13 -10.54
C GLY A 333 -10.99 -24.24 -11.98
N GLY A 334 -10.07 -24.18 -12.91
CA GLY A 334 -10.34 -24.20 -14.35
C GLY A 334 -9.71 -23.03 -15.07
N THR A 335 -10.13 -22.76 -16.29
CA THR A 335 -9.79 -21.53 -17.00
C THR A 335 -10.74 -20.43 -16.54
N LEU A 336 -10.23 -19.38 -15.89
CA LEU A 336 -11.03 -18.40 -15.18
C LEU A 336 -11.18 -17.06 -15.92
N GLY A 337 -10.32 -16.82 -16.91
CA GLY A 337 -10.31 -15.59 -17.72
C GLY A 337 -9.08 -15.55 -18.60
N ASN A 338 -8.81 -14.39 -19.18
CA ASN A 338 -7.65 -14.18 -20.03
C ASN A 338 -6.97 -12.85 -19.70
N PHE A 339 -5.66 -12.88 -19.64
CA PHE A 339 -4.83 -11.68 -19.79
C PHE A 339 -4.77 -11.32 -21.27
N ILE A 340 -4.97 -10.07 -21.58
CA ILE A 340 -5.03 -9.55 -22.96
C ILE A 340 -3.91 -8.54 -23.15
N GLN A 341 -3.07 -8.80 -24.15
CA GLN A 341 -2.05 -7.88 -24.65
C GLN A 341 -2.30 -7.69 -26.15
N HIS A 342 -2.70 -6.50 -26.57
CA HIS A 342 -3.14 -6.25 -27.93
C HIS A 342 -4.17 -7.31 -28.38
N ASP A 343 -3.84 -8.14 -29.39
CA ASP A 343 -4.69 -9.24 -29.88
C ASP A 343 -4.36 -10.59 -29.26
N GLU A 344 -3.30 -10.68 -28.44
CA GLU A 344 -2.88 -11.90 -27.80
C GLU A 344 -3.67 -12.17 -26.52
N LYS A 345 -3.98 -13.46 -26.28
CA LYS A 345 -4.72 -13.91 -25.11
C LYS A 345 -3.94 -14.98 -24.39
N ARG A 346 -3.65 -14.74 -23.11
CA ARG A 346 -3.03 -15.69 -22.21
C ARG A 346 -4.05 -16.14 -21.15
N PRO A 347 -4.51 -17.42 -21.19
CA PRO A 347 -5.52 -17.89 -20.25
C PRO A 347 -4.97 -17.95 -18.83
N LEU A 348 -5.78 -17.53 -17.85
CA LEU A 348 -5.57 -17.82 -16.44
C LEU A 348 -6.15 -19.20 -16.14
N VAL A 349 -5.28 -20.17 -15.89
CA VAL A 349 -5.67 -21.57 -15.59
C VAL A 349 -5.28 -21.92 -14.16
N VAL A 350 -6.27 -22.10 -13.30
CA VAL A 350 -6.09 -22.36 -11.87
C VAL A 350 -6.42 -23.82 -11.55
N LYS A 351 -5.55 -24.45 -10.75
CA LYS A 351 -5.76 -25.79 -10.23
C LYS A 351 -6.54 -25.72 -8.92
N LEU A 352 -7.70 -26.39 -8.87
CA LEU A 352 -8.47 -26.50 -7.63
C LEU A 352 -7.64 -27.20 -6.53
N ASN A 353 -7.60 -26.59 -5.36
CA ASN A 353 -6.96 -27.10 -4.14
C ASN A 353 -7.89 -26.87 -2.94
N ASN A 354 -8.95 -27.66 -2.88
CA ASN A 354 -9.98 -27.54 -1.84
C ASN A 354 -9.43 -27.83 -0.44
N ILE A 355 -9.48 -26.84 0.46
CA ILE A 355 -9.01 -26.97 1.85
C ILE A 355 -10.23 -27.11 2.77
N ASN A 356 -10.45 -28.33 3.29
CA ASN A 356 -11.51 -28.64 4.26
C ASN A 356 -12.90 -28.09 3.88
N GLY A 357 -13.24 -28.15 2.58
CA GLY A 357 -14.53 -27.67 2.08
C GLY A 357 -14.54 -26.22 1.59
N SER A 358 -13.40 -25.53 1.55
CA SER A 358 -13.29 -24.12 1.12
C SER A 358 -13.90 -23.85 -0.27
N ALA A 359 -13.87 -24.83 -1.17
CA ALA A 359 -14.45 -24.69 -2.50
C ALA A 359 -15.99 -24.80 -2.53
N GLN A 360 -16.64 -25.26 -1.45
CA GLN A 360 -18.09 -25.47 -1.37
C GLN A 360 -18.77 -24.58 -0.32
N VAL A 361 -18.04 -24.10 0.70
CA VAL A 361 -18.62 -23.27 1.75
C VAL A 361 -19.24 -22.00 1.14
N PRO A 362 -20.43 -21.56 1.57
CA PRO A 362 -20.99 -20.27 1.15
C PRO A 362 -19.95 -19.15 1.37
N LEU A 363 -19.72 -18.33 0.33
CA LEU A 363 -18.63 -17.36 0.32
C LEU A 363 -19.14 -15.95 0.05
N VAL A 364 -18.75 -15.02 0.89
CA VAL A 364 -18.90 -13.58 0.67
C VAL A 364 -17.51 -12.96 0.54
N VAL A 365 -17.34 -12.07 -0.42
CA VAL A 365 -16.16 -11.20 -0.53
C VAL A 365 -16.58 -9.76 -0.29
N LEU A 366 -15.95 -9.11 0.69
CA LEU A 366 -16.14 -7.68 0.91
C LEU A 366 -15.18 -6.91 0.02
N VAL A 367 -15.70 -5.92 -0.72
CA VAL A 367 -14.93 -5.07 -1.65
C VAL A 367 -15.15 -3.60 -1.35
N GLY A 368 -14.19 -2.75 -1.70
CA GLY A 368 -14.23 -1.31 -1.44
C GLY A 368 -13.45 -0.51 -2.48
N SER A 369 -13.44 0.81 -2.36
CA SER A 369 -12.69 1.71 -3.25
C SER A 369 -11.17 1.48 -3.21
N ASP A 370 -10.65 0.91 -2.13
CA ASP A 370 -9.22 0.58 -2.00
C ASP A 370 -8.90 -0.86 -2.46
N THR A 371 -9.90 -1.58 -3.00
CA THR A 371 -9.67 -2.85 -3.69
C THR A 371 -9.19 -2.54 -5.10
N ALA A 372 -7.94 -2.89 -5.43
CA ALA A 372 -7.31 -2.56 -6.70
C ALA A 372 -6.55 -3.75 -7.30
N SER A 373 -6.23 -3.68 -8.59
CA SER A 373 -5.33 -4.59 -9.30
C SER A 373 -5.73 -6.07 -9.13
N PHE A 374 -4.79 -6.93 -8.71
CA PHE A 374 -5.10 -8.34 -8.43
C PHE A 374 -6.12 -8.54 -7.30
N GLY A 375 -6.36 -7.55 -6.44
CA GLY A 375 -7.47 -7.56 -5.49
C GLY A 375 -8.82 -7.56 -6.20
N GLU A 376 -8.95 -6.76 -7.26
CA GLU A 376 -10.15 -6.72 -8.12
C GLU A 376 -10.30 -7.98 -8.95
N ILE A 377 -9.21 -8.44 -9.59
CA ILE A 377 -9.21 -9.65 -10.41
C ILE A 377 -9.63 -10.86 -9.56
N PHE A 378 -9.13 -10.97 -8.33
CA PHE A 378 -9.52 -12.03 -7.40
C PHE A 378 -11.02 -12.00 -7.08
N ALA A 379 -11.54 -10.85 -6.68
CA ALA A 379 -12.96 -10.68 -6.33
C ALA A 379 -13.87 -10.85 -7.56
N GLY A 380 -13.52 -10.23 -8.68
CA GLY A 380 -14.29 -10.26 -9.91
C GLY A 380 -14.39 -11.65 -10.52
N ILE A 381 -13.32 -12.46 -10.49
CA ILE A 381 -13.36 -13.86 -10.92
C ILE A 381 -14.34 -14.65 -10.07
N LEU A 382 -14.29 -14.51 -8.74
CA LEU A 382 -15.18 -15.24 -7.85
C LEU A 382 -16.65 -14.86 -8.08
N GLN A 383 -16.93 -13.59 -8.42
CA GLN A 383 -18.26 -13.12 -8.80
C GLN A 383 -18.68 -13.65 -10.18
N ASP A 384 -17.81 -13.51 -11.21
CA ASP A 384 -18.08 -13.93 -12.59
C ASP A 384 -18.48 -15.41 -12.70
N TRP A 385 -17.94 -16.23 -11.80
CA TRP A 385 -18.25 -17.66 -11.70
C TRP A 385 -19.40 -17.98 -10.73
N GLY A 386 -20.02 -16.99 -10.11
CA GLY A 386 -21.05 -17.19 -9.10
C GLY A 386 -20.56 -17.95 -7.86
N ARG A 387 -19.24 -17.95 -7.62
CA ARG A 387 -18.63 -18.62 -6.47
C ARG A 387 -18.76 -17.81 -5.19
N ALA A 388 -18.74 -16.50 -5.30
CA ALA A 388 -18.89 -15.58 -4.16
C ALA A 388 -19.98 -14.56 -4.43
N TYR A 389 -20.64 -14.13 -3.35
CA TYR A 389 -21.50 -12.95 -3.33
C TYR A 389 -20.69 -11.74 -2.84
N LEU A 390 -20.67 -10.67 -3.61
CA LEU A 390 -19.86 -9.49 -3.30
C LEU A 390 -20.69 -8.44 -2.57
N ILE A 391 -20.16 -7.93 -1.44
CA ILE A 391 -20.79 -6.87 -0.64
C ILE A 391 -19.80 -5.72 -0.43
N GLY A 392 -20.26 -4.49 -0.55
CA GLY A 392 -19.43 -3.30 -0.29
C GLY A 392 -19.68 -2.15 -1.23
N THR A 393 -18.62 -1.49 -1.69
CA THR A 393 -18.68 -0.43 -2.71
C THR A 393 -17.92 -0.87 -3.96
N THR A 394 -18.19 -0.19 -5.07
CA THR A 394 -17.43 -0.41 -6.32
C THR A 394 -15.94 -0.23 -6.06
N THR A 395 -15.14 -1.12 -6.64
CA THR A 395 -13.68 -1.12 -6.52
C THR A 395 -13.03 -0.01 -7.35
N ASP A 396 -11.72 0.13 -7.27
CA ASP A 396 -10.96 1.23 -7.85
C ASP A 396 -11.11 1.34 -9.37
N GLY A 397 -11.09 0.22 -10.09
CA GLY A 397 -11.04 0.21 -11.55
C GLY A 397 -9.60 0.28 -12.07
N ASN A 398 -8.73 -0.57 -11.53
CA ASN A 398 -7.31 -0.61 -11.78
C ASN A 398 -6.88 -2.08 -11.93
N VAL A 399 -7.09 -2.68 -13.10
CA VAL A 399 -6.82 -4.11 -13.36
C VAL A 399 -5.72 -4.35 -14.41
N GLU A 400 -4.98 -3.32 -14.80
CA GLU A 400 -3.84 -3.46 -15.69
C GLU A 400 -2.67 -4.13 -14.99
N ILE A 401 -1.99 -5.02 -15.72
CA ILE A 401 -0.84 -5.76 -15.21
C ILE A 401 0.43 -5.07 -15.69
N LEU A 402 1.24 -4.63 -14.75
CA LEU A 402 2.51 -3.99 -15.02
C LEU A 402 3.62 -5.04 -15.27
N TRP A 403 4.46 -4.76 -16.25
CA TRP A 403 5.70 -5.48 -16.48
C TRP A 403 6.89 -4.53 -16.31
N GLY A 404 7.91 -5.00 -15.56
CA GLY A 404 9.14 -4.26 -15.34
C GLY A 404 10.16 -4.55 -16.43
N TYR A 405 10.74 -3.51 -17.00
CA TYR A 405 11.79 -3.58 -18.05
C TYR A 405 13.05 -2.89 -17.55
N ASP A 406 14.11 -3.68 -17.34
CA ASP A 406 15.43 -3.17 -16.97
C ASP A 406 16.05 -2.40 -18.14
N LEU A 407 16.60 -1.20 -17.88
CA LEU A 407 17.34 -0.39 -18.82
C LEU A 407 18.85 -0.44 -18.53
N GLU A 408 19.67 -0.04 -19.50
CA GLU A 408 21.12 -0.31 -19.48
C GLU A 408 21.88 0.37 -18.33
N ASP A 409 21.36 1.46 -17.78
CA ASP A 409 21.96 2.22 -16.66
C ASP A 409 21.49 1.75 -15.28
N GLY A 410 20.60 0.74 -15.22
CA GLY A 410 19.97 0.25 -14.01
C GLY A 410 18.69 0.99 -13.63
N SER A 411 18.21 1.90 -14.47
CA SER A 411 16.83 2.43 -14.38
C SER A 411 15.83 1.37 -14.86
N MET A 412 14.54 1.56 -14.54
CA MET A 412 13.48 0.60 -14.87
C MET A 412 12.21 1.30 -15.35
N LEU A 413 11.62 0.75 -16.40
CA LEU A 413 10.29 1.11 -16.86
C LEU A 413 9.30 0.07 -16.34
N TRP A 414 8.31 0.49 -15.55
CA TRP A 414 7.11 -0.27 -15.28
C TRP A 414 6.02 0.19 -16.25
N LEU A 415 5.47 -0.75 -17.02
CA LEU A 415 4.54 -0.43 -18.11
C LEU A 415 3.30 -1.31 -18.02
N ALA A 416 2.12 -0.72 -18.14
CA ALA A 416 0.88 -1.43 -18.34
C ALA A 416 0.95 -2.24 -19.64
N ASN A 417 0.97 -3.56 -19.50
CA ASN A 417 1.26 -4.49 -20.60
C ASN A 417 0.09 -5.39 -20.95
N GLU A 418 -0.65 -5.84 -19.96
CA GLU A 418 -1.84 -6.68 -20.12
C GLU A 418 -3.02 -6.07 -19.34
N THR A 419 -4.23 -6.34 -19.79
CA THR A 419 -5.45 -6.16 -19.01
C THR A 419 -6.11 -7.52 -18.79
N PHE A 420 -7.10 -7.61 -17.91
CA PHE A 420 -7.81 -8.87 -17.63
C PHE A 420 -9.24 -8.84 -18.18
N ARG A 421 -9.69 -9.97 -18.73
CA ARG A 421 -11.09 -10.17 -19.13
C ARG A 421 -11.61 -11.47 -18.53
N PRO A 422 -12.75 -11.43 -17.82
CA PRO A 422 -13.37 -12.63 -17.23
C PRO A 422 -13.84 -13.60 -18.31
N LEU A 423 -13.97 -14.87 -17.96
CA LEU A 423 -14.31 -15.88 -18.96
C LEU A 423 -15.80 -15.86 -19.34
N ASN A 424 -16.68 -15.68 -18.36
CA ASN A 424 -18.13 -15.77 -18.59
C ASN A 424 -18.73 -14.47 -19.14
N ASN A 425 -18.12 -13.33 -18.80
CA ASN A 425 -18.56 -12.00 -19.23
C ASN A 425 -17.39 -11.22 -19.85
N PRO A 426 -16.81 -11.67 -20.98
CA PRO A 426 -15.57 -11.10 -21.54
C PRO A 426 -15.71 -9.66 -22.07
N GLU A 427 -16.93 -9.16 -22.19
CA GLU A 427 -17.22 -7.77 -22.54
C GLU A 427 -17.07 -6.79 -21.36
N GLN A 428 -17.01 -7.30 -20.14
CA GLN A 428 -16.77 -6.45 -18.96
C GLN A 428 -15.35 -5.91 -19.00
N ASP A 429 -15.26 -4.60 -18.78
CA ASP A 429 -14.01 -3.87 -18.71
C ASP A 429 -13.84 -3.32 -17.29
N TRP A 430 -13.24 -4.15 -16.43
CA TRP A 430 -13.07 -3.82 -15.02
C TRP A 430 -12.13 -2.63 -14.79
N GLU A 431 -11.23 -2.36 -15.74
CA GLU A 431 -10.39 -1.17 -15.73
C GLU A 431 -11.24 0.12 -15.74
N LYS A 432 -12.33 0.13 -16.50
CA LYS A 432 -13.19 1.32 -16.62
C LYS A 432 -14.30 1.41 -15.59
N THR A 433 -14.71 0.28 -15.02
CA THR A 433 -15.94 0.23 -14.21
C THR A 433 -15.69 -0.12 -12.75
N GLY A 434 -14.51 -0.64 -12.44
CA GLY A 434 -14.31 -1.40 -11.22
C GLY A 434 -15.17 -2.67 -11.18
N ILE A 435 -15.06 -3.41 -10.10
CA ILE A 435 -15.96 -4.52 -9.78
C ILE A 435 -17.16 -3.97 -9.01
N ILE A 436 -18.36 -4.10 -9.59
CA ILE A 436 -19.60 -3.65 -8.96
C ILE A 436 -20.09 -4.77 -8.03
N PRO A 437 -20.26 -4.54 -6.72
CA PRO A 437 -20.73 -5.55 -5.79
C PRO A 437 -22.19 -5.92 -6.06
N ASP A 438 -22.58 -7.17 -5.72
CA ASP A 438 -23.96 -7.65 -5.81
C ASP A 438 -24.88 -6.91 -4.82
N GLN A 439 -24.33 -6.49 -3.68
CA GLN A 439 -25.03 -5.68 -2.69
C GLN A 439 -24.18 -4.48 -2.30
N SER A 440 -24.66 -3.28 -2.63
CA SER A 440 -24.00 -2.04 -2.23
C SER A 440 -24.24 -1.73 -0.75
N ILE A 441 -23.17 -1.67 0.02
CA ILE A 441 -23.16 -1.25 1.43
C ILE A 441 -22.02 -0.24 1.61
N SER A 442 -22.33 0.97 1.98
CA SER A 442 -21.34 1.99 2.36
C SER A 442 -20.93 1.84 3.81
N GLY A 443 -19.65 2.02 4.09
CA GLY A 443 -19.10 2.00 5.45
C GLY A 443 -17.60 1.82 5.36
N GLU A 444 -16.87 2.85 5.78
CA GLU A 444 -15.42 2.85 5.73
C GLU A 444 -14.83 1.97 6.82
N PHE A 445 -13.73 1.31 6.52
CA PHE A 445 -13.07 0.33 7.39
C PHE A 445 -12.71 0.87 8.78
N ASP A 446 -12.35 2.16 8.88
CA ASP A 446 -11.94 2.84 10.12
C ASP A 446 -13.07 3.41 10.96
N GLN A 447 -14.32 3.35 10.47
CA GLN A 447 -15.47 3.96 11.17
C GLN A 447 -16.17 3.01 12.14
N TYR A 448 -15.98 1.71 11.97
CA TYR A 448 -16.70 0.68 12.71
C TYR A 448 -15.75 -0.34 13.32
N LYS A 449 -16.09 -0.85 14.51
CA LYS A 449 -15.53 -2.10 15.01
C LYS A 449 -16.03 -3.23 14.12
N LEU A 450 -15.31 -4.36 14.11
CA LEU A 450 -15.67 -5.48 13.22
C LEU A 450 -17.11 -5.99 13.47
N GLU A 451 -17.53 -6.05 14.73
CA GLU A 451 -18.85 -6.49 15.16
C GLU A 451 -19.99 -5.53 14.80
N ASP A 452 -19.68 -4.27 14.54
CA ASP A 452 -20.65 -3.21 14.18
C ASP A 452 -20.56 -2.80 12.71
N ASP A 453 -19.64 -3.40 11.94
CA ASP A 453 -19.39 -3.06 10.54
C ASP A 453 -20.58 -3.44 9.66
N PRO A 454 -21.21 -2.49 8.95
CA PRO A 454 -22.42 -2.75 8.17
C PRO A 454 -22.22 -3.81 7.08
N ALA A 455 -21.05 -3.85 6.42
CA ALA A 455 -20.76 -4.82 5.38
C ALA A 455 -20.56 -6.23 5.98
N VAL A 456 -19.89 -6.34 7.13
CA VAL A 456 -19.74 -7.61 7.85
C VAL A 456 -21.08 -8.11 8.36
N LEU A 457 -21.92 -7.23 8.93
CA LEU A 457 -23.26 -7.61 9.37
C LEU A 457 -24.15 -8.09 8.22
N ALA A 458 -24.10 -7.42 7.07
CA ALA A 458 -24.80 -7.85 5.87
C ALA A 458 -24.30 -9.22 5.36
N ALA A 459 -22.98 -9.45 5.40
CA ALA A 459 -22.40 -10.74 5.03
C ALA A 459 -22.85 -11.87 5.97
N LEU A 460 -22.85 -11.62 7.27
CA LEU A 460 -23.37 -12.58 8.26
C LEU A 460 -24.85 -12.89 8.03
N GLN A 461 -25.66 -11.87 7.74
CA GLN A 461 -27.08 -12.03 7.43
C GLN A 461 -27.29 -12.87 6.15
N TYR A 462 -26.52 -12.58 5.10
CA TYR A 462 -26.59 -13.33 3.84
C TYR A 462 -26.23 -14.80 4.04
N LEU A 463 -25.13 -15.09 4.76
CA LEU A 463 -24.65 -16.45 5.01
C LEU A 463 -25.58 -17.27 5.92
N SER A 464 -26.24 -16.64 6.91
CA SER A 464 -27.21 -17.31 7.78
C SER A 464 -28.56 -17.57 7.12
N GLY A 465 -28.81 -17.01 5.95
CA GLY A 465 -30.04 -17.22 5.18
C GLY A 465 -29.95 -18.24 4.05
N GLN A 466 -28.79 -18.90 3.87
CA GLN A 466 -28.53 -19.88 2.81
C GLN A 466 -29.01 -21.28 3.15
#